data_a9e3e9d9bafb38fdaff53261a847986c
#
_entry.id   a9e3e9d9bafb38fdaff53261a847986c
#
_cell.length_a   1.000
_cell.length_b   1.000
_cell.length_c   1.000
_cell.angle_alpha   90.00
_cell.angle_beta   90.00
_cell.angle_gamma   90.00
#
_symmetry.space_group_name_H-M   'P 1'
#
loop_
_entity.id
_entity.type
_entity.pdbx_description
1 polymer ?
#
loop_
_entity_poly.entity_id
_entity_poly.type
_entity_poly.pdbx_seq_one_letter_code
_entity_poly.pdbx_strand_id
1 'polypeptide(L)'
;YTYKIEGAEKAVIDIIELPVLAHMHIDFWNMKVMANIGCYAGYRLGIERFPGKTGFVKEELVHSFKDTDRRMDYGIKGGLGFGIIFDPVEIHIQAMYKHSLSSLYEPNHYSEYYYRFAYPSNIIVSAGVHFQLTKRTGQTKAQLKKLAKEMVYGNTESTDR
;
A
#
# COMPACT_ATOMS: atom_id res chain seq x y z
N TYR A 1 -7.65 8.18 7.46
CA TYR A 1 -7.19 9.10 6.42
C TYR A 1 -7.87 10.46 6.57
N THR A 2 -7.19 11.53 6.21
CA THR A 2 -7.67 12.91 6.33
C THR A 2 -7.85 13.50 4.94
N TYR A 3 -9.02 14.10 4.70
CA TYR A 3 -9.37 14.68 3.39
C TYR A 3 -9.99 16.07 3.56
N LYS A 4 -9.87 16.91 2.53
CA LYS A 4 -10.71 18.10 2.38
C LYS A 4 -11.96 17.72 1.63
N ILE A 5 -13.12 17.96 2.22
CA ILE A 5 -14.43 17.71 1.63
C ILE A 5 -15.16 19.05 1.52
N GLU A 6 -15.98 19.21 0.48
CA GLU A 6 -16.78 20.43 0.29
C GLU A 6 -17.66 20.71 1.51
N GLY A 7 -17.61 21.92 2.03
CA GLY A 7 -18.30 22.32 3.27
C GLY A 7 -17.58 21.96 4.58
N ALA A 8 -16.47 21.21 4.49
CA ALA A 8 -15.64 20.91 5.65
C ALA A 8 -14.18 21.26 5.35
N GLU A 9 -13.48 21.85 6.31
CA GLU A 9 -12.06 22.15 6.19
C GLU A 9 -11.22 20.87 6.20
N LYS A 10 -11.68 19.87 6.95
CA LYS A 10 -10.99 18.59 7.16
C LYS A 10 -12.01 17.49 7.42
N ALA A 11 -11.77 16.32 6.85
CA ALA A 11 -12.49 15.11 7.23
C ALA A 11 -11.50 13.99 7.61
N VAL A 12 -11.79 13.29 8.68
CA VAL A 12 -11.06 12.10 9.11
C VAL A 12 -11.95 10.89 8.87
N ILE A 13 -11.44 9.89 8.17
CA ILE A 13 -12.19 8.67 7.83
C ILE A 13 -11.44 7.48 8.40
N ASP A 14 -12.12 6.73 9.25
CA ASP A 14 -11.66 5.44 9.74
C ASP A 14 -12.05 4.34 8.78
N ILE A 15 -11.08 3.52 8.38
CA ILE A 15 -11.27 2.47 7.39
C ILE A 15 -10.54 1.21 7.80
N ILE A 16 -11.22 0.07 7.65
CA ILE A 16 -10.59 -1.25 7.65
C ILE A 16 -10.33 -1.63 6.19
N GLU A 17 -9.12 -2.09 5.89
CA GLU A 17 -8.66 -2.29 4.54
C GLU A 17 -7.89 -3.59 4.41
N LEU A 18 -8.22 -4.36 3.37
CA LEU A 18 -7.54 -5.58 2.97
C LEU A 18 -6.80 -5.32 1.65
N PRO A 19 -5.48 -5.11 1.67
CA PRO A 19 -4.67 -4.98 0.47
C PRO A 19 -4.22 -6.33 -0.06
N VAL A 20 -4.20 -6.51 -1.38
CA VAL A 20 -3.57 -7.61 -2.10
C VAL A 20 -2.51 -7.02 -3.00
N LEU A 21 -1.24 -7.21 -2.62
CA LEU A 21 -0.09 -6.56 -3.27
C LEU A 21 0.87 -7.61 -3.82
N ALA A 22 1.29 -7.44 -5.06
CA ALA A 22 2.47 -8.09 -5.60
C ALA A 22 3.71 -7.33 -5.11
N HIS A 23 4.66 -8.06 -4.54
CA HIS A 23 5.90 -7.54 -4.00
C HIS A 23 7.07 -8.03 -4.85
N MET A 24 7.84 -7.10 -5.38
CA MET A 24 9.08 -7.36 -6.11
C MET A 24 10.24 -6.70 -5.38
N HIS A 25 11.37 -7.37 -5.30
CA HIS A 25 12.57 -6.79 -4.70
C HIS A 25 13.83 -7.20 -5.44
N ILE A 26 14.82 -6.34 -5.37
CA ILE A 26 16.16 -6.57 -5.89
C ILE A 26 17.14 -6.27 -4.76
N ASP A 27 17.98 -7.24 -4.45
CA ASP A 27 18.98 -7.12 -3.40
C ASP A 27 20.35 -6.76 -4.00
N PHE A 28 20.97 -5.72 -3.45
CA PHE A 28 22.33 -5.29 -3.79
C PHE A 28 23.16 -5.24 -2.50
N TRP A 29 24.14 -6.11 -2.36
CA TRP A 29 24.97 -6.18 -1.15
C TRP A 29 24.13 -6.20 0.12
N ASN A 30 24.14 -5.09 0.88
CA ASN A 30 23.39 -4.91 2.12
C ASN A 30 22.14 -4.02 1.92
N MET A 31 21.74 -3.76 0.67
CA MET A 31 20.64 -2.88 0.33
C MET A 31 19.58 -3.65 -0.46
N LYS A 32 18.32 -3.32 -0.22
CA LYS A 32 17.17 -3.88 -0.91
C LYS A 32 16.32 -2.75 -1.49
N VAL A 33 16.03 -2.84 -2.78
CA VAL A 33 15.04 -1.98 -3.43
C VAL A 33 13.78 -2.79 -3.64
N MET A 34 12.65 -2.25 -3.24
CA MET A 34 11.35 -2.92 -3.28
C MET A 34 10.36 -2.13 -4.11
N ALA A 35 9.52 -2.84 -4.84
CA ALA A 35 8.37 -2.27 -5.53
C ALA A 35 7.12 -3.09 -5.17
N ASN A 36 6.04 -2.39 -4.85
CA ASN A 36 4.75 -2.98 -4.52
C ASN A 36 3.70 -2.42 -5.46
N ILE A 37 2.84 -3.29 -5.99
CA ILE A 37 1.69 -2.90 -6.78
C ILE A 37 0.54 -3.88 -6.54
N GLY A 38 -0.67 -3.37 -6.48
CA GLY A 38 -1.85 -4.21 -6.32
C GLY A 38 -3.12 -3.43 -6.11
N CYS A 39 -4.13 -4.12 -5.62
CA CYS A 39 -5.43 -3.57 -5.32
C CYS A 39 -5.74 -3.69 -3.83
N TYR A 40 -6.75 -2.97 -3.40
CA TYR A 40 -7.29 -3.08 -2.07
C TYR A 40 -8.81 -2.98 -2.09
N ALA A 41 -9.43 -3.59 -1.08
CA ALA A 41 -10.83 -3.39 -0.74
C ALA A 41 -10.91 -3.00 0.73
N GLY A 42 -11.80 -2.08 1.07
CA GLY A 42 -11.94 -1.57 2.41
C GLY A 42 -13.39 -1.21 2.75
N TYR A 43 -13.62 -1.04 4.03
CA TYR A 43 -14.90 -0.62 4.58
C TYR A 43 -14.68 0.57 5.52
N ARG A 44 -15.38 1.68 5.25
CA ARG A 44 -15.32 2.90 6.05
C ARG A 44 -16.17 2.72 7.29
N LEU A 45 -15.53 2.79 8.46
CA LEU A 45 -16.17 2.57 9.76
C LEU A 45 -16.79 3.85 10.33
N GLY A 46 -16.06 4.96 10.19
CA GLY A 46 -16.44 6.25 10.75
C GLY A 46 -15.99 7.40 9.87
N ILE A 47 -16.65 8.51 10.00
CA ILE A 47 -16.28 9.77 9.36
C ILE A 47 -16.51 10.92 10.35
N GLU A 48 -15.47 11.72 10.57
CA GLU A 48 -15.53 12.95 11.34
C GLU A 48 -15.29 14.12 10.40
N ARG A 49 -16.24 15.06 10.36
CA ARG A 49 -16.16 16.27 9.53
C ARG A 49 -15.95 17.47 10.44
N PHE A 50 -14.88 18.21 10.21
CA PHE A 50 -14.56 19.43 10.92
C PHE A 50 -15.00 20.61 10.05
N PRO A 51 -15.90 21.49 10.54
CA PRO A 51 -16.36 22.64 9.78
C PRO A 51 -15.21 23.61 9.53
N GLY A 52 -15.21 24.21 8.34
CA GLY A 52 -14.26 25.25 7.98
C GLY A 52 -14.52 26.54 8.79
N LYS A 53 -13.49 27.36 8.94
CA LYS A 53 -13.58 28.65 9.67
C LYS A 53 -14.41 29.73 8.96
N THR A 54 -15.11 29.42 7.90
CA THR A 54 -15.95 30.38 7.17
C THR A 54 -17.18 30.68 8.01
N GLY A 55 -17.13 31.82 8.66
CA GLY A 55 -18.05 32.31 9.69
C GLY A 55 -19.54 32.18 9.37
N PHE A 56 -20.31 32.13 10.43
CA PHE A 56 -21.74 32.30 10.66
C PHE A 56 -22.57 31.04 10.94
N VAL A 57 -22.11 29.83 10.77
CA VAL A 57 -22.85 28.66 11.27
C VAL A 57 -21.93 27.80 12.11
N LYS A 58 -22.25 27.60 13.38
CA LYS A 58 -21.74 26.51 14.19
C LYS A 58 -22.35 25.23 13.62
N GLU A 59 -21.77 24.69 12.55
CA GLU A 59 -22.11 23.34 12.13
C GLU A 59 -21.59 22.40 13.19
N GLU A 60 -22.49 21.65 13.80
CA GLU A 60 -22.15 20.57 14.72
C GLU A 60 -21.22 19.57 14.00
N LEU A 61 -20.19 19.14 14.72
CA LEU A 61 -19.32 18.04 14.28
C LEU A 61 -20.20 16.84 13.92
N VAL A 62 -20.29 16.51 12.63
CA VAL A 62 -21.06 15.36 12.17
C VAL A 62 -20.18 14.13 12.27
N HIS A 63 -20.39 13.30 13.29
CA HIS A 63 -19.65 12.07 13.55
C HIS A 63 -20.25 10.84 12.82
N SER A 64 -21.21 11.02 11.95
CA SER A 64 -21.90 9.90 11.30
C SER A 64 -21.90 10.03 9.78
N PHE A 65 -22.00 8.87 9.12
CA PHE A 65 -22.25 8.81 7.68
C PHE A 65 -23.64 9.38 7.37
N LYS A 66 -23.71 10.18 6.32
CA LYS A 66 -24.96 10.58 5.70
C LYS A 66 -25.46 9.44 4.79
N ASP A 67 -26.75 9.40 4.51
CA ASP A 67 -27.36 8.40 3.61
C ASP A 67 -26.74 8.42 2.19
N THR A 68 -26.09 9.54 1.83
CA THR A 68 -25.40 9.72 0.56
C THR A 68 -23.95 9.27 0.56
N ASP A 69 -23.42 8.80 1.69
CA ASP A 69 -22.02 8.42 1.82
C ASP A 69 -21.83 6.93 1.54
N ARG A 70 -20.92 6.61 0.64
CA ARG A 70 -20.58 5.23 0.32
C ARG A 70 -19.61 4.66 1.33
N ARG A 71 -19.93 3.51 1.92
CA ARG A 71 -19.08 2.83 2.92
C ARG A 71 -18.00 1.93 2.31
N MET A 72 -18.26 1.38 1.13
CA MET A 72 -17.28 0.55 0.43
C MET A 72 -16.20 1.41 -0.22
N ASP A 73 -14.94 1.03 -0.03
CA ASP A 73 -13.77 1.65 -0.66
C ASP A 73 -12.95 0.57 -1.34
N TYR A 74 -12.61 0.77 -2.59
CA TYR A 74 -11.74 -0.11 -3.36
C TYR A 74 -10.92 0.70 -4.34
N GLY A 75 -9.74 0.19 -4.66
CA GLY A 75 -8.85 0.92 -5.55
C GLY A 75 -7.53 0.21 -5.76
N ILE A 76 -6.57 1.00 -6.22
CA ILE A 76 -5.21 0.54 -6.50
C ILE A 76 -4.22 1.15 -5.53
N LYS A 77 -3.16 0.39 -5.25
CA LYS A 77 -1.99 0.84 -4.48
C LYS A 77 -0.73 0.49 -5.24
N GLY A 78 0.23 1.38 -5.20
CA GLY A 78 1.56 1.12 -5.73
C GLY A 78 2.59 1.95 -5.00
N GLY A 79 3.80 1.44 -4.91
CA GLY A 79 4.85 2.16 -4.19
C GLY A 79 6.22 1.55 -4.35
N LEU A 80 7.19 2.31 -3.86
CA LEU A 80 8.58 1.94 -3.83
C LEU A 80 9.09 1.96 -2.41
N GLY A 81 10.03 1.09 -2.12
CA GLY A 81 10.67 1.00 -0.83
C GLY A 81 12.17 0.76 -0.96
N PHE A 82 12.85 1.10 0.09
CA PHE A 82 14.28 0.90 0.24
C PHE A 82 14.55 0.28 1.61
N GLY A 83 15.37 -0.76 1.63
CA GLY A 83 15.77 -1.45 2.85
C GLY A 83 17.28 -1.55 2.98
N ILE A 84 17.76 -1.55 4.22
CA ILE A 84 19.14 -1.84 4.59
C ILE A 84 19.13 -3.12 5.39
N ILE A 85 19.98 -4.06 4.99
CA ILE A 85 20.07 -5.39 5.57
C ILE A 85 21.29 -5.42 6.48
N PHE A 86 21.02 -5.58 7.80
CA PHE A 86 22.01 -5.86 8.83
C PHE A 86 21.69 -7.24 9.38
N ASP A 87 22.34 -8.29 8.93
CA ASP A 87 22.06 -9.65 9.43
C ASP A 87 22.17 -9.71 10.97
N PRO A 88 21.11 -10.08 11.74
CA PRO A 88 19.82 -10.62 11.33
C PRO A 88 18.65 -9.59 11.19
N VAL A 89 18.93 -8.31 11.14
CA VAL A 89 17.96 -7.21 11.13
C VAL A 89 17.89 -6.56 9.75
N GLU A 90 16.68 -6.30 9.27
CA GLU A 90 16.43 -5.51 8.06
C GLU A 90 15.56 -4.31 8.42
N ILE A 91 16.04 -3.11 8.11
CA ILE A 91 15.30 -1.86 8.29
C ILE A 91 14.84 -1.41 6.91
N HIS A 92 13.55 -1.12 6.74
CA HIS A 92 13.02 -0.65 5.46
C HIS A 92 12.13 0.58 5.63
N ILE A 93 12.14 1.41 4.60
CA ILE A 93 11.26 2.56 4.44
C ILE A 93 10.59 2.41 3.08
N GLN A 94 9.28 2.61 3.05
CA GLN A 94 8.51 2.56 1.80
C GLN A 94 7.53 3.72 1.71
N ALA A 95 7.34 4.20 0.49
CA ALA A 95 6.32 5.18 0.14
C ALA A 95 5.36 4.55 -0.86
N MET A 96 4.07 4.58 -0.54
CA MET A 96 3.02 3.99 -1.36
C MET A 96 1.99 5.06 -1.71
N TYR A 97 1.57 5.08 -2.95
CA TYR A 97 0.45 5.87 -3.43
C TYR A 97 -0.80 4.97 -3.48
N LYS A 98 -1.87 5.45 -2.85
CA LYS A 98 -3.19 4.83 -2.86
C LYS A 98 -4.14 5.70 -3.67
N HIS A 99 -4.86 5.12 -4.62
CA HIS A 99 -5.90 5.78 -5.38
C HIS A 99 -7.20 5.00 -5.25
N SER A 100 -8.24 5.66 -4.73
CA SER A 100 -9.57 5.06 -4.64
C SER A 100 -10.28 5.18 -5.99
N LEU A 101 -10.81 4.06 -6.46
CA LEU A 101 -11.70 4.00 -7.63
C LEU A 101 -13.17 4.12 -7.22
N SER A 102 -13.43 4.05 -5.91
CA SER A 102 -14.74 4.23 -5.33
C SER A 102 -14.95 5.69 -4.95
N SER A 103 -16.01 6.32 -5.44
CA SER A 103 -16.39 7.66 -4.97
C SER A 103 -16.81 7.61 -3.50
N LEU A 104 -16.51 8.69 -2.76
CA LEU A 104 -16.95 8.85 -1.38
C LEU A 104 -18.48 9.01 -1.29
N TYR A 105 -19.09 9.60 -2.32
CA TYR A 105 -20.52 9.87 -2.39
C TYR A 105 -21.23 8.87 -3.30
N GLU A 106 -22.45 8.50 -2.94
CA GLU A 106 -23.32 7.79 -3.86
C GLU A 106 -23.80 8.73 -4.97
N PRO A 107 -23.71 8.32 -6.25
CA PRO A 107 -24.25 9.12 -7.35
C PRO A 107 -25.77 9.15 -7.23
N ASN A 108 -26.34 10.32 -6.95
CA ASN A 108 -27.78 10.50 -6.97
C ASN A 108 -28.21 10.92 -8.37
N HIS A 109 -28.67 9.99 -9.17
CA HIS A 109 -29.12 10.22 -10.54
C HIS A 109 -30.42 11.05 -10.65
N TYR A 110 -31.11 11.28 -9.55
CA TYR A 110 -32.36 12.05 -9.50
C TYR A 110 -32.18 13.48 -9.03
N SER A 111 -30.98 13.89 -8.66
CA SER A 111 -30.70 15.26 -8.25
C SER A 111 -30.20 16.08 -9.44
N GLU A 112 -30.99 17.02 -9.90
CA GLU A 112 -30.61 17.96 -10.96
C GLU A 112 -29.46 18.89 -10.56
N TYR A 113 -29.13 18.97 -9.27
CA TYR A 113 -28.23 19.99 -8.75
C TYR A 113 -26.82 19.55 -8.41
N TYR A 114 -26.52 18.26 -8.14
CA TYR A 114 -25.19 17.89 -7.64
C TYR A 114 -24.74 16.48 -8.04
N TYR A 115 -23.98 16.38 -9.11
CA TYR A 115 -23.09 15.23 -9.32
C TYR A 115 -21.81 15.46 -8.50
N ARG A 116 -21.72 14.86 -7.31
CA ARG A 116 -20.52 14.94 -6.48
C ARG A 116 -19.72 13.68 -6.65
N PHE A 117 -18.53 13.81 -7.20
CA PHE A 117 -17.57 12.71 -7.26
C PHE A 117 -16.33 13.11 -6.45
N ALA A 118 -15.94 12.27 -5.50
CA ALA A 118 -14.69 12.42 -4.79
C ALA A 118 -13.97 11.08 -4.76
N TYR A 119 -12.83 11.03 -5.42
CA TYR A 119 -11.95 9.86 -5.44
C TYR A 119 -10.74 10.14 -4.54
N PRO A 120 -10.75 9.64 -3.30
CA PRO A 120 -9.67 9.91 -2.37
C PRO A 120 -8.34 9.32 -2.85
N SER A 121 -7.28 10.11 -2.74
CA SER A 121 -5.92 9.65 -3.04
C SER A 121 -5.01 10.00 -1.87
N ASN A 122 -4.10 9.08 -1.51
CA ASN A 122 -3.20 9.23 -0.37
C ASN A 122 -1.80 8.78 -0.70
N ILE A 123 -0.84 9.44 -0.07
CA ILE A 123 0.55 8.96 0.02
C ILE A 123 0.74 8.40 1.43
N ILE A 124 1.18 7.15 1.51
CA ILE A 124 1.42 6.44 2.75
C ILE A 124 2.92 6.19 2.85
N VAL A 125 3.56 6.75 3.87
CA VAL A 125 4.96 6.49 4.17
C VAL A 125 5.01 5.59 5.39
N SER A 126 5.73 4.48 5.30
CA SER A 126 5.89 3.53 6.38
C SER A 126 7.34 3.14 6.57
N ALA A 127 7.73 2.92 7.81
CA ALA A 127 9.01 2.36 8.19
C ALA A 127 8.76 1.06 8.97
N GLY A 128 9.61 0.08 8.75
CA GLY A 128 9.49 -1.21 9.42
C GLY A 128 10.85 -1.84 9.71
N VAL A 129 10.83 -2.75 10.66
CA VAL A 129 12.00 -3.54 11.04
C VAL A 129 11.60 -5.01 10.94
N HIS A 130 12.34 -5.77 10.15
CA HIS A 130 12.19 -7.21 10.04
C HIS A 130 13.33 -7.92 10.75
N PHE A 131 12.98 -8.92 11.54
CA PHE A 131 13.94 -9.82 12.17
C PHE A 131 13.98 -11.13 11.41
N GLN A 132 15.12 -11.47 10.87
CA GLN A 132 15.33 -12.71 10.16
C GLN A 132 15.62 -13.83 11.17
N LEU A 133 14.65 -14.72 11.38
CA LEU A 133 14.76 -15.83 12.34
C LEU A 133 15.61 -17.00 11.81
N THR A 134 15.79 -17.09 10.50
CA THR A 134 16.58 -18.13 9.84
C THR A 134 17.75 -17.51 9.10
N LYS A 135 18.92 -18.11 9.19
CA LYS A 135 20.07 -17.66 8.39
C LYS A 135 19.73 -17.70 6.91
N ARG A 136 20.07 -16.63 6.21
CA ARG A 136 19.86 -16.51 4.75
C ARG A 136 20.77 -17.52 4.04
N THR A 137 20.29 -18.73 3.82
CA THR A 137 20.94 -19.76 3.01
C THR A 137 20.72 -19.49 1.52
N GLY A 138 20.96 -18.26 1.10
CA GLY A 138 21.02 -17.93 -0.30
C GLY A 138 22.33 -18.44 -0.88
N GLN A 139 22.27 -19.44 -1.75
CA GLN A 139 23.44 -19.82 -2.54
C GLN A 139 23.86 -18.59 -3.36
N THR A 140 25.06 -18.14 -3.13
CA THR A 140 25.65 -17.02 -3.86
C THR A 140 25.64 -17.38 -5.35
N LYS A 141 25.48 -16.38 -6.26
CA LYS A 141 25.57 -16.62 -7.72
C LYS A 141 26.80 -17.45 -8.12
N ALA A 142 27.90 -17.30 -7.39
CA ALA A 142 29.11 -18.11 -7.57
C ALA A 142 28.89 -19.57 -7.21
N GLN A 143 28.16 -19.88 -6.15
CA GLN A 143 27.82 -21.25 -5.74
C GLN A 143 26.82 -21.90 -6.70
N LEU A 144 25.81 -21.15 -7.14
CA LEU A 144 24.86 -21.60 -8.18
C LEU A 144 25.56 -21.87 -9.50
N LYS A 145 26.51 -21.02 -9.91
CA LYS A 145 27.32 -21.23 -11.11
C LYS A 145 28.24 -22.43 -10.98
N LYS A 146 28.78 -22.69 -9.78
CA LYS A 146 29.60 -23.88 -9.49
C LYS A 146 28.76 -25.15 -9.54
N LEU A 147 27.60 -25.16 -8.88
CA LEU A 147 26.63 -26.28 -8.93
C LEU A 147 26.12 -26.55 -10.34
N ALA A 148 25.79 -25.50 -11.10
CA ALA A 148 25.39 -25.66 -12.50
C ALA A 148 26.52 -26.24 -13.37
N LYS A 149 27.77 -25.83 -13.13
CA LYS A 149 28.94 -26.40 -13.80
C LYS A 149 29.18 -27.88 -13.42
N GLU A 150 29.03 -28.23 -12.16
CA GLU A 150 29.12 -29.61 -11.67
C GLU A 150 28.02 -30.50 -12.26
N MET A 151 26.77 -29.99 -12.36
CA MET A 151 25.68 -30.73 -12.99
C MET A 151 25.86 -30.94 -14.50
N VAL A 152 26.40 -29.94 -15.20
CA VAL A 152 26.57 -30.00 -16.66
C VAL A 152 27.85 -30.77 -17.09
N TYR A 153 28.94 -30.63 -16.32
CA TYR A 153 30.26 -31.19 -16.68
C TYR A 153 30.69 -32.36 -15.78
N GLY A 154 30.09 -32.53 -14.62
CA GLY A 154 30.42 -33.64 -13.70
C GLY A 154 29.90 -35.01 -14.18
N ASN A 155 29.02 -35.05 -15.17
CA ASN A 155 28.50 -36.29 -15.73
C ASN A 155 29.32 -36.83 -16.92
N THR A 156 30.37 -36.14 -17.33
CA THR A 156 31.18 -36.55 -18.50
C THR A 156 32.39 -37.43 -18.15
N GLU A 157 32.75 -37.59 -16.87
CA GLU A 157 33.90 -38.39 -16.48
C GLU A 157 33.57 -39.84 -16.03
N SER A 158 32.28 -40.27 -16.05
CA SER A 158 31.90 -41.60 -15.62
C SER A 158 31.56 -42.59 -16.77
N THR A 159 31.81 -42.23 -18.05
CA THR A 159 31.43 -43.09 -19.19
C THR A 159 32.63 -43.73 -19.90
N ASP A 160 33.85 -43.52 -19.41
CA ASP A 160 35.04 -44.19 -19.95
C ASP A 160 35.71 -45.06 -18.87
N ARG A 161 35.10 -46.21 -18.57
CA ARG A 161 35.75 -47.41 -18.02
C ARG A 161 34.89 -48.63 -18.28
#